data_b5977f6af9f8fe42426c35a20031db8a
#
_entry.id   b5977f6af9f8fe42426c35a20031db8a
#
_cell.length_a   1.000
_cell.length_b   1.000
_cell.length_c   1.000
_cell.angle_alpha   90.00
_cell.angle_beta   90.00
_cell.angle_gamma   90.00
#
_symmetry.space_group_name_H-M   'P 1'
#
loop_
_entity.id
_entity.type
_entity.pdbx_description
1 polymer ?
#
loop_
_entity_poly.entity_id
_entity_poly.type
_entity_poly.pdbx_seq_one_letter_code
_entity_poly.pdbx_strand_id
1 'polypeptide(L)'
;MYKVGFVLVGGIHQFLHGLPVAAALSRRQGVIVEVFTPSRSDASAARDMLEALNAGPLTITVLTLPTIVDRALRFLGACGPLKLVRLTWWSGRMRQFTCIVALERTSTWLTRLPGRCPPMVHIPHGVGGPRRASGQGVDRRFSLFDLALVAGPADVRCTVELGLMPPERVLAIGQVKLAGLNRLQRLARRKLFANERPTILYNPHFHPRRGSWAGFGEELIRTVKEDGRFNLIVAPHVRLFAAKAPAERQALEALSDPDWLIVDLGSERCMNMTYTLGADIYLGDFSSQLFEWLIFPRPCVFIDQVADAGAGDTKLPAMWRLGETVTTPNEVLGALRRATADHGLYKAMQRETMMDAVGDFRSPADENAADSILQFLDARSVRSGTS
;
A
#
# COMPACT_ATOMS: atom_id res chain seq x y z
N MET A 1 -1.71 25.80 -18.79
CA MET A 1 -0.57 24.89 -18.53
C MET A 1 -0.50 24.58 -17.04
N TYR A 2 -0.57 23.31 -16.65
CA TYR A 2 -0.60 22.87 -15.26
C TYR A 2 0.77 22.29 -14.83
N LYS A 3 1.22 22.65 -13.62
CA LYS A 3 2.40 22.06 -12.99
C LYS A 3 1.94 21.16 -11.85
N VAL A 4 2.17 19.85 -11.94
CA VAL A 4 1.74 18.86 -10.95
C VAL A 4 2.96 18.25 -10.27
N GLY A 5 3.04 18.37 -8.94
CA GLY A 5 4.13 17.83 -8.14
C GLY A 5 3.71 16.56 -7.39
N PHE A 6 4.42 15.44 -7.58
CA PHE A 6 4.20 14.21 -6.84
C PHE A 6 5.17 14.10 -5.67
N VAL A 7 4.67 14.02 -4.44
CA VAL A 7 5.49 13.97 -3.22
C VAL A 7 5.53 12.55 -2.66
N LEU A 8 6.64 11.82 -2.93
CA LEU A 8 6.86 10.41 -2.56
C LEU A 8 7.82 10.27 -1.38
N VAL A 9 7.55 10.98 -0.28
CA VAL A 9 8.45 11.02 0.90
C VAL A 9 8.57 9.70 1.67
N GLY A 10 7.73 8.73 1.37
CA GLY A 10 7.78 7.38 1.95
C GLY A 10 8.78 6.46 1.27
N GLY A 11 9.25 6.78 0.06
CA GLY A 11 10.18 5.95 -0.70
C GLY A 11 9.49 4.89 -1.57
N ILE A 12 10.24 3.85 -1.92
CA ILE A 12 9.90 2.86 -2.96
C ILE A 12 8.53 2.18 -2.79
N HIS A 13 8.06 1.96 -1.56
CA HIS A 13 6.75 1.32 -1.31
C HIS A 13 5.55 2.16 -1.83
N GLN A 14 5.77 3.45 -2.14
CA GLN A 14 4.74 4.34 -2.69
C GLN A 14 4.73 4.36 -4.22
N PHE A 15 5.77 3.88 -4.87
CA PHE A 15 5.98 4.08 -6.31
C PHE A 15 4.84 3.52 -7.16
N LEU A 16 4.42 2.28 -6.91
CA LEU A 16 3.29 1.69 -7.63
C LEU A 16 1.95 2.38 -7.38
N HIS A 17 1.85 3.22 -6.35
CA HIS A 17 0.64 3.98 -6.05
C HIS A 17 0.63 5.40 -6.63
N GLY A 18 1.78 5.94 -7.06
CA GLY A 18 1.90 7.31 -7.56
C GLY A 18 2.50 7.44 -8.94
N LEU A 19 3.56 6.67 -9.24
CA LEU A 19 4.27 6.79 -10.51
C LEU A 19 3.42 6.43 -11.74
N PRO A 20 2.47 5.45 -11.69
CA PRO A 20 1.57 5.24 -12.83
C PRO A 20 0.75 6.48 -13.18
N VAL A 21 0.26 7.22 -12.18
CA VAL A 21 -0.48 8.47 -12.38
C VAL A 21 0.43 9.59 -12.89
N ALA A 22 1.66 9.68 -12.35
CA ALA A 22 2.66 10.64 -12.84
C ALA A 22 3.00 10.37 -14.32
N ALA A 23 3.15 9.10 -14.71
CA ALA A 23 3.36 8.69 -16.09
C ALA A 23 2.16 9.03 -16.98
N ALA A 24 0.92 8.78 -16.52
CA ALA A 24 -0.29 9.15 -17.26
C ALA A 24 -0.37 10.66 -17.48
N LEU A 25 -0.16 11.48 -16.44
CA LEU A 25 -0.17 12.93 -16.55
C LEU A 25 0.96 13.49 -17.42
N SER A 26 2.16 12.89 -17.38
CA SER A 26 3.28 13.36 -18.19
C SER A 26 3.08 13.21 -19.70
N ARG A 27 2.12 12.37 -20.11
CA ARG A 27 1.71 12.21 -21.52
C ARG A 27 0.62 13.20 -21.95
N ARG A 28 0.03 13.95 -21.00
CA ARG A 28 -1.04 14.93 -21.30
C ARG A 28 -0.45 16.26 -21.79
N GLN A 29 -1.01 16.79 -22.86
CA GLN A 29 -0.58 18.07 -23.40
C GLN A 29 -0.85 19.22 -22.41
N GLY A 30 0.08 20.14 -22.26
CA GLY A 30 -0.06 21.27 -21.34
C GLY A 30 0.15 20.94 -19.86
N VAL A 31 0.66 19.74 -19.52
CA VAL A 31 0.98 19.31 -18.16
C VAL A 31 2.50 19.14 -17.98
N ILE A 32 3.04 19.74 -16.93
CA ILE A 32 4.41 19.54 -16.47
C ILE A 32 4.37 18.75 -15.18
N VAL A 33 5.08 17.62 -15.14
CA VAL A 33 5.13 16.75 -13.97
C VAL A 33 6.52 16.77 -13.33
N GLU A 34 6.55 16.92 -11.99
CA GLU A 34 7.79 16.73 -11.22
C GLU A 34 7.53 15.75 -10.07
N VAL A 35 8.43 14.77 -9.92
CA VAL A 35 8.37 13.74 -8.87
C VAL A 35 9.45 14.03 -7.84
N PHE A 36 9.04 14.17 -6.56
CA PHE A 36 9.92 14.41 -5.43
C PHE A 36 10.19 13.10 -4.69
N THR A 37 11.44 12.70 -4.58
CA THR A 37 11.89 11.46 -3.91
C THR A 37 12.79 11.75 -2.72
N PRO A 38 12.83 10.88 -1.68
CA PRO A 38 13.60 11.16 -0.47
C PRO A 38 15.11 10.90 -0.62
N SER A 39 15.55 10.11 -1.60
CA SER A 39 16.96 9.73 -1.79
C SER A 39 17.34 9.58 -3.25
N ARG A 40 18.65 9.51 -3.53
CA ARG A 40 19.17 9.24 -4.88
C ARG A 40 18.84 7.83 -5.38
N SER A 41 18.85 6.85 -4.48
CA SER A 41 18.44 5.48 -4.82
C SER A 41 16.95 5.41 -5.18
N ASP A 42 16.08 6.10 -4.43
CA ASP A 42 14.67 6.22 -4.78
C ASP A 42 14.46 6.93 -6.12
N ALA A 43 15.27 7.96 -6.42
CA ALA A 43 15.20 8.66 -7.70
C ALA A 43 15.60 7.77 -8.88
N SER A 44 16.61 6.90 -8.69
CA SER A 44 16.99 5.91 -9.71
C SER A 44 15.87 4.91 -9.94
N ALA A 45 15.37 4.27 -8.89
CA ALA A 45 14.28 3.30 -8.98
C ALA A 45 12.98 3.92 -9.55
N ALA A 46 12.69 5.19 -9.24
CA ALA A 46 11.56 5.91 -9.83
C ALA A 46 11.75 6.13 -11.34
N ARG A 47 12.98 6.45 -11.79
CA ARG A 47 13.29 6.61 -13.22
C ARG A 47 13.09 5.31 -13.99
N ASP A 48 13.63 4.22 -13.48
CA ASP A 48 13.52 2.90 -14.10
C ASP A 48 12.05 2.47 -14.23
N MET A 49 11.25 2.72 -13.19
CA MET A 49 9.82 2.42 -13.21
C MET A 49 9.04 3.32 -14.18
N LEU A 50 9.34 4.63 -14.23
CA LEU A 50 8.68 5.58 -15.14
C LEU A 50 9.01 5.27 -16.60
N GLU A 51 10.25 4.86 -16.89
CA GLU A 51 10.65 4.37 -18.22
C GLU A 51 9.85 3.12 -18.60
N ALA A 52 9.77 2.13 -17.71
CA ALA A 52 8.97 0.92 -17.92
C ALA A 52 7.46 1.20 -18.09
N LEU A 53 6.94 2.30 -17.52
CA LEU A 53 5.56 2.77 -17.68
C LEU A 53 5.36 3.63 -18.93
N ASN A 54 6.39 3.82 -19.76
CA ASN A 54 6.35 4.71 -20.93
C ASN A 54 5.89 6.14 -20.57
N ALA A 55 6.47 6.72 -19.52
CA ALA A 55 6.19 8.08 -19.12
C ALA A 55 6.67 9.08 -20.21
N GLY A 56 5.92 10.17 -20.38
CA GLY A 56 6.35 11.32 -21.14
C GLY A 56 7.44 12.11 -20.39
N PRO A 57 7.88 13.25 -20.92
CA PRO A 57 8.88 14.10 -20.27
C PRO A 57 8.43 14.55 -18.87
N LEU A 58 9.26 14.32 -17.86
CA LEU A 58 9.05 14.75 -16.50
C LEU A 58 10.39 14.96 -15.77
N THR A 59 10.34 15.62 -14.61
CA THR A 59 11.52 15.86 -13.77
C THR A 59 11.45 15.02 -12.50
N ILE A 60 12.59 14.46 -12.07
CA ILE A 60 12.72 13.79 -10.77
C ILE A 60 13.67 14.63 -9.91
N THR A 61 13.19 15.07 -8.76
CA THR A 61 13.93 15.90 -7.80
C THR A 61 14.13 15.15 -6.50
N VAL A 62 15.40 15.07 -6.05
CA VAL A 62 15.73 14.48 -4.75
C VAL A 62 15.60 15.53 -3.66
N LEU A 63 14.82 15.26 -2.63
CA LEU A 63 14.62 16.13 -1.46
C LEU A 63 15.86 16.10 -0.54
N THR A 64 16.98 16.60 -1.04
CA THR A 64 18.24 16.70 -0.28
C THR A 64 18.13 17.74 0.81
N LEU A 65 18.85 17.52 1.91
CA LEU A 65 19.09 18.51 2.97
C LEU A 65 20.59 18.85 2.99
N PRO A 66 20.98 20.01 3.55
CA PRO A 66 22.38 20.28 3.83
C PRO A 66 22.99 19.12 4.63
N THR A 67 24.20 18.70 4.28
CA THR A 67 24.85 17.50 4.83
C THR A 67 24.89 17.48 6.35
N ILE A 68 25.10 18.63 6.97
CA ILE A 68 25.14 18.77 8.44
C ILE A 68 23.76 18.44 9.04
N VAL A 69 22.68 18.98 8.46
CA VAL A 69 21.30 18.76 8.92
C VAL A 69 20.89 17.29 8.72
N ASP A 70 21.19 16.72 7.57
CA ASP A 70 20.85 15.31 7.27
C ASP A 70 21.60 14.36 8.23
N ARG A 71 22.90 14.62 8.49
CA ARG A 71 23.71 13.81 9.42
C ARG A 71 23.20 13.91 10.85
N ALA A 72 22.88 15.11 11.34
CA ALA A 72 22.36 15.31 12.68
C ALA A 72 21.02 14.61 12.89
N LEU A 73 20.09 14.70 11.93
CA LEU A 73 18.79 14.05 12.01
C LEU A 73 18.88 12.51 11.96
N ARG A 74 19.81 11.96 11.18
CA ARG A 74 20.08 10.52 11.13
C ARG A 74 20.68 10.01 12.44
N PHE A 75 21.60 10.77 13.02
CA PHE A 75 22.21 10.45 14.32
C PHE A 75 21.16 10.36 15.44
N LEU A 76 20.16 11.23 15.40
CA LEU A 76 19.04 11.24 16.36
C LEU A 76 17.99 10.13 16.10
N GLY A 77 18.20 9.25 15.12
CA GLY A 77 17.27 8.17 14.81
C GLY A 77 15.87 8.62 14.32
N ALA A 78 15.76 9.84 13.84
CA ALA A 78 14.52 10.57 13.65
C ALA A 78 13.94 10.41 12.22
N CYS A 79 13.42 9.24 11.87
CA CYS A 79 12.78 9.04 10.54
C CYS A 79 11.55 9.93 10.31
N GLY A 80 10.72 10.14 11.32
CA GLY A 80 9.51 10.96 11.23
C GLY A 80 9.83 12.46 11.07
N PRO A 81 10.64 13.06 11.93
CA PRO A 81 11.12 14.42 11.80
C PRO A 81 11.86 14.69 10.48
N LEU A 82 12.63 13.72 9.95
CA LEU A 82 13.33 13.86 8.68
C LEU A 82 12.39 14.18 7.51
N LYS A 83 11.22 13.52 7.42
CA LYS A 83 10.21 13.82 6.39
C LYS A 83 9.70 15.26 6.53
N LEU A 84 9.38 15.70 7.73
CA LEU A 84 8.88 17.06 7.99
C LEU A 84 9.93 18.13 7.65
N VAL A 85 11.17 17.92 8.04
CA VAL A 85 12.28 18.84 7.72
C VAL A 85 12.48 18.94 6.21
N ARG A 86 12.44 17.83 5.47
CA ARG A 86 12.52 17.86 4.00
C ARG A 86 11.36 18.63 3.38
N LEU A 87 10.12 18.38 3.82
CA LEU A 87 8.94 19.11 3.33
C LEU A 87 9.06 20.61 3.63
N THR A 88 9.53 20.98 4.82
CA THR A 88 9.76 22.38 5.18
C THR A 88 10.81 23.01 4.28
N TRP A 89 11.97 22.38 4.12
CA TRP A 89 13.09 22.89 3.32
C TRP A 89 12.69 23.11 1.85
N TRP A 90 11.94 22.18 1.29
CA TRP A 90 11.52 22.20 -0.11
C TRP A 90 10.16 22.87 -0.35
N SER A 91 9.52 23.40 0.69
CA SER A 91 8.19 24.00 0.60
C SER A 91 8.10 25.16 -0.40
N GLY A 92 9.16 26.00 -0.48
CA GLY A 92 9.23 27.10 -1.45
C GLY A 92 9.16 26.63 -2.90
N ARG A 93 9.81 25.50 -3.23
CA ARG A 93 9.72 24.86 -4.56
C ARG A 93 8.32 24.28 -4.79
N MET A 94 7.78 23.57 -3.80
CA MET A 94 6.47 22.89 -3.91
C MET A 94 5.32 23.90 -4.10
N ARG A 95 5.45 25.12 -3.59
CA ARG A 95 4.46 26.20 -3.79
C ARG A 95 4.36 26.72 -5.21
N GLN A 96 5.32 26.44 -6.07
CA GLN A 96 5.31 26.85 -7.48
C GLN A 96 4.43 25.96 -8.37
N PHE A 97 3.85 24.90 -7.77
CA PHE A 97 3.00 23.95 -8.49
C PHE A 97 1.53 24.40 -8.50
N THR A 98 0.81 24.00 -9.54
CA THR A 98 -0.64 24.20 -9.64
C THR A 98 -1.36 23.29 -8.64
N CYS A 99 -0.85 22.06 -8.43
CA CYS A 99 -1.27 21.18 -7.34
C CYS A 99 -0.14 20.22 -6.91
N ILE A 100 -0.31 19.67 -5.70
CA ILE A 100 0.55 18.64 -5.15
C ILE A 100 -0.25 17.35 -4.99
N VAL A 101 0.25 16.27 -5.55
CA VAL A 101 -0.26 14.91 -5.33
C VAL A 101 0.58 14.24 -4.24
N ALA A 102 -0.08 13.78 -3.19
CA ALA A 102 0.59 13.19 -2.03
C ALA A 102 -0.01 11.82 -1.67
N LEU A 103 0.86 10.85 -1.43
CA LEU A 103 0.49 9.49 -1.09
C LEU A 103 0.46 9.24 0.42
N GLU A 104 1.04 10.16 1.17
CA GLU A 104 1.04 10.13 2.64
C GLU A 104 0.39 11.38 3.24
N ARG A 105 -0.38 11.21 4.29
CA ARG A 105 -0.97 12.30 5.07
C ARG A 105 0.06 13.17 5.80
N THR A 106 1.30 12.69 5.91
CA THR A 106 2.44 13.50 6.41
C THR A 106 2.67 14.73 5.53
N SER A 107 2.39 14.65 4.24
CA SER A 107 2.54 15.77 3.29
C SER A 107 1.60 16.95 3.58
N THR A 108 0.52 16.75 4.35
CA THR A 108 -0.34 17.85 4.82
C THR A 108 0.40 18.83 5.75
N TRP A 109 1.62 18.49 6.19
CA TRP A 109 2.50 19.44 6.86
C TRP A 109 2.70 20.74 6.08
N LEU A 110 2.67 20.67 4.75
CA LEU A 110 2.78 21.83 3.86
C LEU A 110 1.69 22.89 4.13
N THR A 111 0.50 22.48 4.55
CA THR A 111 -0.61 23.42 4.85
C THR A 111 -0.39 24.23 6.12
N ARG A 112 0.56 23.79 6.99
CA ARG A 112 0.90 24.45 8.25
C ARG A 112 2.05 25.45 8.12
N LEU A 113 2.74 25.43 6.98
CA LEU A 113 3.88 26.31 6.75
C LEU A 113 3.40 27.67 6.24
N PRO A 114 4.10 28.79 6.57
CA PRO A 114 3.75 30.11 6.11
C PRO A 114 3.65 30.22 4.59
N GLY A 115 2.67 30.94 4.07
CA GLY A 115 2.42 31.17 2.63
C GLY A 115 1.33 30.25 2.06
N ARG A 116 0.89 30.53 0.82
CA ARG A 116 -0.19 29.77 0.17
C ARG A 116 0.28 28.36 -0.19
N CYS A 117 -0.39 27.35 0.34
CA CYS A 117 -0.22 25.96 -0.08
C CYS A 117 -0.98 25.73 -1.40
N PRO A 118 -0.39 25.09 -2.42
CA PRO A 118 -1.14 24.61 -3.57
C PRO A 118 -2.24 23.64 -3.15
N PRO A 119 -3.32 23.52 -3.94
CA PRO A 119 -4.30 22.45 -3.76
C PRO A 119 -3.60 21.09 -3.64
N MET A 120 -4.07 20.28 -2.69
CA MET A 120 -3.50 18.98 -2.41
C MET A 120 -4.45 17.85 -2.82
N VAL A 121 -3.97 16.94 -3.66
CA VAL A 121 -4.67 15.72 -4.06
C VAL A 121 -4.07 14.54 -3.29
N HIS A 122 -4.91 13.70 -2.70
CA HIS A 122 -4.48 12.50 -2.01
C HIS A 122 -4.77 11.25 -2.82
N ILE A 123 -3.75 10.41 -3.02
CA ILE A 123 -3.89 9.04 -3.51
C ILE A 123 -3.38 8.12 -2.39
N PRO A 124 -4.25 7.42 -1.66
CA PRO A 124 -3.83 6.52 -0.59
C PRO A 124 -2.99 5.36 -1.13
N HIS A 125 -1.94 4.97 -0.40
CA HIS A 125 -1.10 3.81 -0.74
C HIS A 125 -1.63 2.48 -0.16
N GLY A 126 -2.91 2.43 0.24
CA GLY A 126 -3.58 1.23 0.74
C GLY A 126 -5.09 1.41 0.74
N VAL A 127 -5.80 0.30 0.78
CA VAL A 127 -7.26 0.21 0.87
C VAL A 127 -7.68 0.15 2.35
N GLY A 128 -8.84 0.69 2.71
CA GLY A 128 -9.40 0.56 4.05
C GLY A 128 -9.73 1.88 4.77
N GLY A 129 -9.79 2.98 4.02
CA GLY A 129 -10.28 4.28 4.48
C GLY A 129 -9.30 5.09 5.33
N PRO A 130 -9.75 6.23 5.88
CA PRO A 130 -8.91 7.24 6.53
C PRO A 130 -8.52 6.89 7.97
N ARG A 131 -8.01 5.68 8.23
CA ARG A 131 -7.58 5.22 9.55
C ARG A 131 -6.20 5.72 9.93
N ARG A 132 -5.91 5.85 11.22
CA ARG A 132 -4.56 6.10 11.74
C ARG A 132 -3.65 4.89 11.47
N ALA A 133 -2.36 5.14 11.33
CA ALA A 133 -1.36 4.08 11.15
C ALA A 133 -1.32 3.09 12.33
N SER A 134 -1.74 3.51 13.53
CA SER A 134 -1.92 2.64 14.69
C SER A 134 -3.12 1.68 14.55
N GLY A 135 -3.95 1.86 13.51
CA GLY A 135 -5.19 1.10 13.34
C GLY A 135 -6.32 1.49 14.27
N GLN A 136 -6.09 2.43 15.18
CA GLN A 136 -7.11 2.95 16.10
C GLN A 136 -7.50 4.38 15.70
N GLY A 137 -8.80 4.59 15.49
CA GLY A 137 -9.40 5.89 15.21
C GLY A 137 -9.10 6.43 13.80
N VAL A 138 -9.69 7.59 13.56
CA VAL A 138 -9.68 8.29 12.27
C VAL A 138 -8.52 9.27 12.19
N ASP A 139 -7.84 9.33 11.05
CA ASP A 139 -6.83 10.34 10.80
C ASP A 139 -7.46 11.59 10.18
N ARG A 140 -7.80 12.56 11.02
CA ARG A 140 -8.45 13.82 10.59
C ARG A 140 -7.62 14.65 9.62
N ARG A 141 -6.31 14.37 9.44
CA ARG A 141 -5.49 15.02 8.42
C ARG A 141 -5.98 14.74 6.99
N PHE A 142 -6.82 13.73 6.84
CA PHE A 142 -7.45 13.42 5.56
C PHE A 142 -8.29 14.60 5.04
N SER A 143 -8.97 15.34 5.92
CA SER A 143 -9.78 16.52 5.56
C SER A 143 -8.97 17.73 5.09
N LEU A 144 -7.64 17.70 5.23
CA LEU A 144 -6.75 18.76 4.75
C LEU A 144 -6.42 18.66 3.25
N PHE A 145 -6.84 17.59 2.60
CA PHE A 145 -6.73 17.47 1.14
C PHE A 145 -7.91 18.11 0.44
N ASP A 146 -7.67 18.68 -0.74
CA ASP A 146 -8.70 19.30 -1.57
C ASP A 146 -9.47 18.26 -2.40
N LEU A 147 -8.82 17.17 -2.76
CA LEU A 147 -9.39 16.03 -3.49
C LEU A 147 -8.76 14.73 -2.97
N ALA A 148 -9.55 13.67 -2.81
CA ALA A 148 -9.07 12.34 -2.54
C ALA A 148 -9.49 11.37 -3.64
N LEU A 149 -8.51 10.65 -4.21
CA LEU A 149 -8.70 9.66 -5.24
C LEU A 149 -8.46 8.29 -4.62
N VAL A 150 -9.55 7.64 -4.21
CA VAL A 150 -9.52 6.40 -3.44
C VAL A 150 -9.76 5.17 -4.30
N ALA A 151 -9.46 3.97 -3.77
CA ALA A 151 -9.52 2.76 -4.55
C ALA A 151 -10.95 2.37 -4.94
N GLY A 152 -11.87 2.33 -3.99
CA GLY A 152 -13.21 1.82 -4.25
C GLY A 152 -14.35 2.52 -3.49
N PRO A 153 -15.59 2.11 -3.76
CA PRO A 153 -16.79 2.69 -3.14
C PRO A 153 -16.79 2.66 -1.61
N ALA A 154 -16.22 1.62 -0.99
CA ALA A 154 -16.12 1.50 0.47
C ALA A 154 -15.33 2.64 1.10
N ASP A 155 -14.23 3.08 0.47
CA ASP A 155 -13.41 4.18 0.95
C ASP A 155 -14.13 5.53 0.80
N VAL A 156 -14.91 5.71 -0.28
CA VAL A 156 -15.78 6.89 -0.48
C VAL A 156 -16.80 6.98 0.66
N ARG A 157 -17.60 5.92 0.84
CA ARG A 157 -18.64 5.88 1.90
C ARG A 157 -18.02 6.15 3.27
N CYS A 158 -16.96 5.44 3.61
CA CYS A 158 -16.28 5.60 4.90
C CYS A 158 -15.79 7.04 5.12
N THR A 159 -15.24 7.69 4.08
CA THR A 159 -14.72 9.05 4.18
C THR A 159 -15.84 10.08 4.38
N VAL A 160 -16.96 9.91 3.66
CA VAL A 160 -18.14 10.79 3.75
C VAL A 160 -18.87 10.60 5.07
N GLU A 161 -19.14 9.36 5.49
CA GLU A 161 -19.80 9.03 6.75
C GLU A 161 -19.05 9.54 7.99
N LEU A 162 -17.71 9.57 7.92
CA LEU A 162 -16.86 10.13 8.97
C LEU A 162 -16.79 11.67 8.94
N GLY A 163 -17.46 12.32 8.01
CA GLY A 163 -17.47 13.77 7.86
C GLY A 163 -16.11 14.39 7.53
N LEU A 164 -15.22 13.62 6.90
CA LEU A 164 -13.87 14.08 6.58
C LEU A 164 -13.78 14.86 5.29
N MET A 165 -14.58 14.49 4.29
CA MET A 165 -14.69 15.18 3.02
C MET A 165 -16.11 15.06 2.48
N PRO A 166 -16.61 16.07 1.77
CA PRO A 166 -17.88 15.97 1.07
C PRO A 166 -17.75 15.03 -0.15
N PRO A 167 -18.86 14.41 -0.62
CA PRO A 167 -18.83 13.37 -1.64
C PRO A 167 -18.21 13.80 -2.97
N GLU A 168 -18.34 15.07 -3.34
CA GLU A 168 -17.78 15.62 -4.58
C GLU A 168 -16.25 15.78 -4.55
N ARG A 169 -15.62 15.58 -3.39
CA ARG A 169 -14.17 15.69 -3.20
C ARG A 169 -13.51 14.36 -2.90
N VAL A 170 -14.23 13.26 -2.93
CA VAL A 170 -13.68 11.92 -2.76
C VAL A 170 -14.20 11.00 -3.85
N LEU A 171 -13.33 10.55 -4.74
CA LEU A 171 -13.68 9.81 -5.96
C LEU A 171 -13.08 8.42 -5.95
N ALA A 172 -13.88 7.40 -6.26
CA ALA A 172 -13.41 6.04 -6.49
C ALA A 172 -12.84 5.95 -7.92
N ILE A 173 -11.56 5.71 -8.04
CA ILE A 173 -10.84 5.66 -9.32
C ILE A 173 -10.31 4.27 -9.68
N GLY A 174 -10.42 3.30 -8.78
CA GLY A 174 -9.70 2.03 -8.85
C GLY A 174 -8.37 2.09 -8.09
N GLN A 175 -7.69 0.96 -8.00
CA GLN A 175 -6.40 0.88 -7.31
C GLN A 175 -5.23 1.11 -8.28
N VAL A 176 -4.54 2.23 -8.15
CA VAL A 176 -3.44 2.66 -9.03
C VAL A 176 -2.32 1.61 -9.10
N LYS A 177 -2.00 0.94 -7.98
CA LYS A 177 -0.99 -0.13 -7.96
C LYS A 177 -1.33 -1.27 -8.94
N LEU A 178 -2.59 -1.69 -8.99
CA LEU A 178 -3.03 -2.76 -9.90
C LEU A 178 -2.97 -2.31 -11.36
N ALA A 179 -3.40 -1.09 -11.67
CA ALA A 179 -3.27 -0.52 -13.01
C ALA A 179 -1.79 -0.44 -13.44
N GLY A 180 -0.89 0.01 -12.57
CA GLY A 180 0.55 0.05 -12.82
C GLY A 180 1.13 -1.34 -13.08
N LEU A 181 0.80 -2.34 -12.27
CA LEU A 181 1.24 -3.72 -12.47
C LEU A 181 0.70 -4.33 -13.77
N ASN A 182 -0.55 -4.00 -14.14
CA ASN A 182 -1.13 -4.43 -15.40
C ASN A 182 -0.38 -3.84 -16.60
N ARG A 183 -0.08 -2.54 -16.58
CA ARG A 183 0.75 -1.89 -17.63
C ARG A 183 2.14 -2.50 -17.74
N LEU A 184 2.75 -2.86 -16.62
CA LEU A 184 4.05 -3.55 -16.57
C LEU A 184 3.96 -5.04 -16.92
N GLN A 185 2.77 -5.55 -17.28
CA GLN A 185 2.51 -6.97 -17.54
C GLN A 185 2.95 -7.89 -16.39
N ARG A 186 2.88 -7.36 -15.15
CA ARG A 186 3.28 -8.07 -13.92
C ARG A 186 2.10 -8.62 -13.12
N LEU A 187 0.85 -8.37 -13.58
CA LEU A 187 -0.37 -8.83 -12.90
C LEU A 187 -0.76 -10.25 -13.39
N ALA A 188 0.18 -11.19 -13.31
CA ALA A 188 -0.02 -12.58 -13.67
C ALA A 188 0.51 -13.50 -12.58
N ARG A 189 -0.17 -14.64 -12.39
CA ARG A 189 0.31 -15.68 -11.47
C ARG A 189 1.60 -16.29 -12.00
N ARG A 190 2.58 -16.47 -11.11
CA ARG A 190 3.86 -17.10 -11.41
C ARG A 190 4.17 -18.15 -10.35
N LYS A 191 4.60 -19.31 -10.80
CA LYS A 191 5.08 -20.37 -9.90
C LYS A 191 6.35 -19.92 -9.19
N LEU A 192 6.43 -20.12 -7.88
CA LEU A 192 7.54 -19.67 -7.04
C LEU A 192 8.44 -20.83 -6.58
N PHE A 193 7.95 -22.06 -6.65
CA PHE A 193 8.69 -23.28 -6.37
C PHE A 193 8.66 -24.21 -7.58
N ALA A 194 9.65 -25.07 -7.72
CA ALA A 194 9.75 -26.02 -8.82
C ALA A 194 8.74 -27.18 -8.74
N ASN A 195 8.26 -27.47 -7.54
CA ASN A 195 7.30 -28.57 -7.29
C ASN A 195 5.83 -28.12 -7.45
N GLU A 196 4.88 -29.08 -7.32
CA GLU A 196 3.43 -28.84 -7.50
C GLU A 196 2.67 -28.72 -6.16
N ARG A 197 3.37 -28.66 -5.02
CA ARG A 197 2.68 -28.49 -3.73
C ARG A 197 1.99 -27.13 -3.66
N PRO A 198 0.76 -27.04 -3.10
CA PRO A 198 0.11 -25.77 -2.86
C PRO A 198 0.98 -24.85 -2.00
N THR A 199 1.03 -23.58 -2.37
CA THR A 199 1.88 -22.59 -1.71
C THR A 199 1.06 -21.71 -0.78
N ILE A 200 1.45 -21.67 0.50
CA ILE A 200 0.87 -20.80 1.52
C ILE A 200 1.65 -19.48 1.52
N LEU A 201 0.95 -18.35 1.51
CA LEU A 201 1.51 -17.04 1.85
C LEU A 201 1.16 -16.71 3.29
N TYR A 202 2.14 -16.75 4.18
CA TYR A 202 2.01 -16.24 5.54
C TYR A 202 2.44 -14.78 5.62
N ASN A 203 1.46 -13.91 5.92
CA ASN A 203 1.63 -12.46 5.96
C ASN A 203 1.27 -11.88 7.33
N PRO A 204 2.12 -12.02 8.36
CA PRO A 204 1.88 -11.46 9.68
C PRO A 204 2.01 -9.93 9.69
N HIS A 205 1.09 -9.28 10.43
CA HIS A 205 1.06 -7.83 10.57
C HIS A 205 2.11 -7.34 11.59
N PHE A 206 2.58 -6.10 11.43
CA PHE A 206 3.62 -5.52 12.30
C PHE A 206 3.10 -5.02 13.67
N HIS A 207 1.79 -4.92 13.86
CA HIS A 207 1.22 -4.35 15.08
C HIS A 207 1.29 -5.36 16.23
N PRO A 208 1.83 -4.99 17.43
CA PRO A 208 2.06 -5.95 18.53
C PRO A 208 0.82 -6.71 19.02
N ARG A 209 -0.37 -6.09 18.93
CA ARG A 209 -1.64 -6.71 19.38
C ARG A 209 -2.43 -7.39 18.26
N ARG A 210 -1.98 -7.30 17.00
CA ARG A 210 -2.70 -7.82 15.82
C ARG A 210 -1.83 -8.68 14.94
N GLY A 211 -0.54 -8.77 15.27
CA GLY A 211 0.44 -9.52 14.51
C GLY A 211 0.61 -10.91 15.10
N SER A 212 0.41 -11.91 14.28
CA SER A 212 0.48 -13.32 14.68
C SER A 212 1.91 -13.88 14.79
N TRP A 213 2.94 -13.13 14.37
CA TRP A 213 4.29 -13.65 14.29
C TRP A 213 4.78 -14.27 15.61
N ALA A 214 4.60 -13.56 16.73
CA ALA A 214 5.14 -14.00 18.04
C ALA A 214 4.55 -15.34 18.53
N GLY A 215 3.28 -15.63 18.17
CA GLY A 215 2.59 -16.84 18.60
C GLY A 215 2.53 -17.94 17.54
N PHE A 216 2.78 -17.60 16.27
CA PHE A 216 2.59 -18.54 15.16
C PHE A 216 3.85 -18.75 14.29
N GLY A 217 4.77 -17.78 14.21
CA GLY A 217 5.80 -17.75 13.18
C GLY A 217 6.68 -18.99 13.11
N GLU A 218 7.41 -19.28 14.18
CA GLU A 218 8.33 -20.42 14.24
C GLU A 218 7.59 -21.76 14.25
N GLU A 219 6.48 -21.82 14.99
CA GLU A 219 5.65 -23.01 15.08
C GLU A 219 5.02 -23.38 13.72
N LEU A 220 4.58 -22.39 12.96
CA LEU A 220 4.06 -22.59 11.62
C LEU A 220 5.12 -23.16 10.68
N ILE A 221 6.33 -22.61 10.70
CA ILE A 221 7.43 -23.12 9.85
C ILE A 221 7.70 -24.59 10.19
N ARG A 222 7.78 -24.92 11.47
CA ARG A 222 7.96 -26.31 11.93
C ARG A 222 6.83 -27.23 11.47
N THR A 223 5.60 -26.81 11.71
CA THR A 223 4.39 -27.58 11.39
C THR A 223 4.24 -27.86 9.90
N VAL A 224 4.50 -26.86 9.04
CA VAL A 224 4.44 -27.02 7.58
C VAL A 224 5.56 -27.93 7.07
N LYS A 225 6.78 -27.84 7.65
CA LYS A 225 7.91 -28.71 7.34
C LYS A 225 7.58 -30.17 7.64
N GLU A 226 7.05 -30.45 8.83
CA GLU A 226 6.68 -31.80 9.28
C GLU A 226 5.53 -32.38 8.43
N ASP A 227 4.57 -31.57 8.03
CA ASP A 227 3.46 -32.00 7.17
C ASP A 227 3.89 -32.32 5.72
N GLY A 228 4.83 -31.58 5.17
CA GLY A 228 5.46 -31.81 3.86
C GLY A 228 4.57 -31.65 2.62
N ARG A 229 3.30 -31.33 2.78
CA ARG A 229 2.30 -31.22 1.66
C ARG A 229 2.18 -29.83 1.09
N PHE A 230 2.76 -28.81 1.72
CA PHE A 230 2.67 -27.42 1.32
C PHE A 230 4.05 -26.81 1.12
N ASN A 231 4.13 -25.82 0.27
CA ASN A 231 5.19 -24.83 0.29
C ASN A 231 4.76 -23.65 1.16
N LEU A 232 5.73 -22.96 1.76
CA LEU A 232 5.48 -21.82 2.63
C LEU A 232 6.29 -20.59 2.17
N ILE A 233 5.61 -19.45 2.05
CA ILE A 233 6.24 -18.15 1.89
C ILE A 233 5.95 -17.35 3.17
N VAL A 234 6.99 -17.00 3.91
CA VAL A 234 6.93 -16.07 5.04
C VAL A 234 7.32 -14.69 4.52
N ALA A 235 6.30 -13.87 4.24
CA ALA A 235 6.45 -12.51 3.76
C ALA A 235 5.68 -11.55 4.67
N PRO A 236 6.25 -11.18 5.83
CA PRO A 236 5.61 -10.32 6.80
C PRO A 236 5.47 -8.89 6.27
N HIS A 237 4.60 -8.12 6.91
CA HIS A 237 4.56 -6.69 6.66
C HIS A 237 5.96 -6.08 6.86
N VAL A 238 6.45 -5.30 5.91
CA VAL A 238 7.84 -4.78 5.83
C VAL A 238 8.33 -4.04 7.08
N ARG A 239 7.41 -3.55 7.92
CA ARG A 239 7.73 -2.88 9.19
C ARG A 239 7.96 -3.85 10.34
N LEU A 240 7.57 -5.11 10.25
CA LEU A 240 7.64 -6.05 11.37
C LEU A 240 9.09 -6.26 11.84
N PHE A 241 9.99 -6.43 10.89
CA PHE A 241 11.41 -6.65 11.16
C PHE A 241 12.31 -5.44 10.86
N ALA A 242 11.73 -4.28 10.51
CA ALA A 242 12.51 -3.10 10.11
C ALA A 242 13.45 -2.56 11.21
N ALA A 243 13.09 -2.75 12.48
CA ALA A 243 13.89 -2.32 13.63
C ALA A 243 14.82 -3.41 14.18
N LYS A 244 14.79 -4.63 13.63
CA LYS A 244 15.62 -5.74 14.06
C LYS A 244 17.06 -5.61 13.55
N ALA A 245 18.02 -6.13 14.33
CA ALA A 245 19.42 -6.13 13.93
C ALA A 245 19.63 -6.89 12.60
N PRO A 246 20.56 -6.44 11.74
CA PRO A 246 20.81 -7.10 10.46
C PRO A 246 21.13 -8.61 10.60
N ALA A 247 21.89 -8.98 11.61
CA ALA A 247 22.22 -10.40 11.88
C ALA A 247 20.98 -11.25 12.23
N GLU A 248 20.03 -10.69 12.99
CA GLU A 248 18.78 -11.37 13.34
C GLU A 248 17.89 -11.57 12.09
N ARG A 249 17.81 -10.57 11.23
CA ARG A 249 17.09 -10.67 9.96
C ARG A 249 17.74 -11.71 9.05
N GLN A 250 19.05 -11.67 8.90
CA GLN A 250 19.80 -12.62 8.08
C GLN A 250 19.62 -14.05 8.58
N ALA A 251 19.61 -14.27 9.89
CA ALA A 251 19.37 -15.60 10.47
C ALA A 251 17.99 -16.15 10.12
N LEU A 252 16.94 -15.30 10.12
CA LEU A 252 15.59 -15.70 9.69
C LEU A 252 15.53 -15.97 8.18
N GLU A 253 16.12 -15.12 7.35
CA GLU A 253 16.15 -15.30 5.89
C GLU A 253 16.96 -16.56 5.49
N ALA A 254 17.98 -16.93 6.28
CA ALA A 254 18.77 -18.16 6.08
C ALA A 254 17.99 -19.46 6.33
N LEU A 255 16.79 -19.40 6.94
CA LEU A 255 15.88 -20.55 7.03
C LEU A 255 15.28 -20.93 5.67
N SER A 256 15.39 -20.09 4.66
CA SER A 256 14.87 -20.37 3.32
C SER A 256 15.46 -21.66 2.74
N ASP A 257 14.58 -22.44 2.13
CA ASP A 257 14.88 -23.70 1.46
C ASP A 257 14.18 -23.69 0.10
N PRO A 258 14.92 -23.76 -1.00
CA PRO A 258 14.35 -23.61 -2.36
C PRO A 258 13.29 -24.67 -2.68
N ASP A 259 13.27 -25.78 -1.96
CA ASP A 259 12.31 -26.85 -2.19
C ASP A 259 10.93 -26.60 -1.58
N TRP A 260 10.83 -25.76 -0.50
CA TRP A 260 9.55 -25.60 0.19
C TRP A 260 9.36 -24.29 0.97
N LEU A 261 10.40 -23.51 1.28
CA LEU A 261 10.33 -22.34 2.17
C LEU A 261 11.03 -21.14 1.57
N ILE A 262 10.31 -20.04 1.45
CA ILE A 262 10.86 -18.70 1.20
C ILE A 262 10.60 -17.85 2.43
N VAL A 263 11.66 -17.27 3.02
CA VAL A 263 11.57 -16.23 4.05
C VAL A 263 12.09 -14.93 3.47
N ASP A 264 11.23 -13.94 3.33
CA ASP A 264 11.55 -12.62 2.75
C ASP A 264 11.02 -11.52 3.67
N LEU A 265 11.91 -10.82 4.34
CA LEU A 265 11.58 -9.83 5.36
C LEU A 265 11.42 -8.40 4.83
N GLY A 266 11.24 -8.23 3.52
CA GLY A 266 10.92 -6.92 2.96
C GLY A 266 11.62 -6.56 1.67
N SER A 267 11.94 -7.51 0.81
CA SER A 267 12.41 -7.21 -0.55
C SER A 267 11.30 -6.57 -1.41
N GLU A 268 11.64 -6.17 -2.62
CA GLU A 268 10.69 -5.66 -3.60
C GLU A 268 9.56 -6.68 -3.88
N ARG A 269 9.85 -7.97 -3.81
CA ARG A 269 8.87 -9.06 -4.03
C ARG A 269 7.71 -9.04 -3.03
N CYS A 270 7.93 -8.54 -1.81
CA CYS A 270 6.88 -8.30 -0.81
C CYS A 270 5.95 -7.15 -1.20
N MET A 271 6.44 -6.19 -1.99
CA MET A 271 5.72 -4.95 -2.30
C MET A 271 5.04 -4.97 -3.68
N ASN A 272 5.60 -5.71 -4.65
CA ASN A 272 5.15 -5.76 -6.05
C ASN A 272 4.17 -6.90 -6.35
N MET A 273 3.56 -7.50 -5.33
CA MET A 273 2.61 -8.61 -5.41
C MET A 273 3.19 -9.95 -5.92
N THR A 274 4.50 -10.12 -6.04
CA THR A 274 5.08 -11.39 -6.51
C THR A 274 4.58 -12.57 -5.67
N TYR A 275 4.63 -12.46 -4.35
CA TYR A 275 4.16 -13.51 -3.44
C TYR A 275 2.65 -13.62 -3.41
N THR A 276 1.96 -12.50 -3.38
CA THR A 276 0.49 -12.46 -3.40
C THR A 276 -0.08 -13.10 -4.65
N LEU A 277 0.56 -12.94 -5.81
CA LEU A 277 0.13 -13.55 -7.06
C LEU A 277 0.56 -15.02 -7.19
N GLY A 278 1.72 -15.37 -6.63
CA GLY A 278 2.31 -16.70 -6.80
C GLY A 278 1.78 -17.77 -5.85
N ALA A 279 1.21 -17.39 -4.69
CA ALA A 279 0.69 -18.33 -3.71
C ALA A 279 -0.74 -18.81 -4.02
N ASP A 280 -1.15 -19.91 -3.40
CA ASP A 280 -2.45 -20.56 -3.58
C ASP A 280 -3.41 -20.32 -2.40
N ILE A 281 -2.88 -20.20 -1.19
CA ILE A 281 -3.62 -20.02 0.06
C ILE A 281 -3.05 -18.83 0.84
N TYR A 282 -3.91 -17.92 1.27
CA TYR A 282 -3.54 -16.84 2.21
C TYR A 282 -3.67 -17.34 3.64
N LEU A 283 -2.64 -17.11 4.43
CA LEU A 283 -2.65 -17.28 5.87
C LEU A 283 -2.13 -15.99 6.51
N GLY A 284 -2.87 -15.41 7.43
CA GLY A 284 -2.34 -14.23 8.11
C GLY A 284 -3.38 -13.39 8.83
N ASP A 285 -2.86 -12.25 9.26
CA ASP A 285 -3.61 -11.26 9.98
C ASP A 285 -4.42 -10.38 9.01
N PHE A 286 -5.38 -9.66 9.55
CA PHE A 286 -6.09 -8.65 8.77
C PHE A 286 -5.15 -7.51 8.35
N SER A 287 -4.97 -7.33 7.04
CA SER A 287 -4.19 -6.24 6.45
C SER A 287 -4.79 -5.77 5.12
N SER A 288 -4.38 -4.58 4.65
CA SER A 288 -4.76 -4.09 3.32
C SER A 288 -4.26 -4.97 2.17
N GLN A 289 -3.27 -5.82 2.40
CA GLN A 289 -2.75 -6.77 1.43
C GLN A 289 -3.78 -7.86 1.07
N LEU A 290 -4.75 -8.11 1.95
CA LEU A 290 -5.87 -8.99 1.66
C LEU A 290 -6.65 -8.55 0.40
N PHE A 291 -6.82 -7.25 0.17
CA PHE A 291 -7.52 -6.77 -1.04
C PHE A 291 -6.70 -7.02 -2.31
N GLU A 292 -5.38 -7.02 -2.21
CA GLU A 292 -4.49 -7.43 -3.31
C GLU A 292 -4.57 -8.94 -3.58
N TRP A 293 -4.78 -9.73 -2.52
CA TRP A 293 -5.01 -11.18 -2.64
C TRP A 293 -6.34 -11.50 -3.32
N LEU A 294 -7.40 -10.79 -2.95
CA LEU A 294 -8.78 -11.03 -3.41
C LEU A 294 -9.05 -10.65 -4.87
N ILE A 295 -8.11 -9.99 -5.57
CA ILE A 295 -8.27 -9.74 -7.02
C ILE A 295 -8.48 -11.05 -7.80
N PHE A 296 -7.92 -12.15 -7.31
CA PHE A 296 -8.24 -13.52 -7.72
C PHE A 296 -8.76 -14.27 -6.50
N PRO A 297 -10.09 -14.48 -6.37
CA PRO A 297 -10.65 -15.18 -5.22
C PRO A 297 -10.00 -16.55 -5.00
N ARG A 298 -9.41 -16.74 -3.83
CA ARG A 298 -8.63 -17.92 -3.44
C ARG A 298 -8.83 -18.23 -1.96
N PRO A 299 -8.50 -19.44 -1.49
CA PRO A 299 -8.60 -19.82 -0.10
C PRO A 299 -7.90 -18.84 0.84
N CYS A 300 -8.55 -18.50 1.96
CA CYS A 300 -8.03 -17.66 3.02
C CYS A 300 -8.18 -18.36 4.36
N VAL A 301 -7.17 -18.22 5.21
CA VAL A 301 -7.21 -18.57 6.63
C VAL A 301 -6.74 -17.35 7.42
N PHE A 302 -7.58 -16.89 8.34
CA PHE A 302 -7.30 -15.71 9.18
C PHE A 302 -6.87 -16.16 10.57
N ILE A 303 -5.85 -15.51 11.11
CA ILE A 303 -5.39 -15.74 12.47
C ILE A 303 -6.05 -14.71 13.37
N ASP A 304 -6.93 -15.19 14.26
CA ASP A 304 -7.60 -14.35 15.24
C ASP A 304 -6.80 -14.33 16.55
N GLN A 305 -6.03 -13.27 16.75
CA GLN A 305 -5.35 -12.98 18.02
C GLN A 305 -6.13 -11.99 18.88
N VAL A 306 -7.29 -11.54 18.42
CA VAL A 306 -8.08 -10.47 19.07
C VAL A 306 -9.21 -11.04 19.93
N ALA A 307 -9.42 -12.35 19.93
CA ALA A 307 -10.44 -12.99 20.77
C ALA A 307 -10.34 -12.60 22.26
N ASP A 308 -9.11 -12.25 22.73
CA ASP A 308 -8.85 -11.77 24.10
C ASP A 308 -8.80 -10.23 24.25
N ALA A 309 -8.81 -9.47 23.18
CA ALA A 309 -8.70 -8.02 23.20
C ALA A 309 -10.07 -7.37 23.00
N GLY A 310 -10.84 -7.29 24.05
CA GLY A 310 -12.16 -6.67 24.20
C GLY A 310 -12.71 -5.84 23.04
N ALA A 311 -13.91 -6.15 22.62
CA ALA A 311 -14.69 -5.59 21.54
C ALA A 311 -14.48 -4.08 21.30
N GLY A 312 -13.82 -3.72 20.18
CA GLY A 312 -13.65 -2.33 19.77
C GLY A 312 -13.63 -2.08 18.28
N ASP A 313 -13.39 -3.10 17.46
CA ASP A 313 -13.38 -2.95 15.99
C ASP A 313 -14.43 -3.86 15.32
N THR A 314 -15.64 -3.33 15.18
CA THR A 314 -16.82 -4.02 14.60
C THR A 314 -16.63 -4.45 13.13
N LYS A 315 -15.52 -4.08 12.47
CA LYS A 315 -15.24 -4.46 11.07
C LYS A 315 -14.42 -5.75 10.93
N LEU A 316 -13.73 -6.21 11.98
CA LEU A 316 -13.01 -7.48 11.96
C LEU A 316 -13.95 -8.67 11.68
N PRO A 317 -15.14 -8.80 12.30
CA PRO A 317 -16.04 -9.92 12.02
C PRO A 317 -16.47 -10.05 10.55
N ALA A 318 -16.58 -8.95 9.81
CA ALA A 318 -16.99 -9.00 8.43
C ALA A 318 -15.93 -9.64 7.50
N MET A 319 -14.64 -9.47 7.82
CA MET A 319 -13.54 -10.02 7.02
C MET A 319 -13.33 -11.52 7.26
N TRP A 320 -13.67 -12.03 8.45
CA TRP A 320 -13.60 -13.47 8.75
C TRP A 320 -14.60 -14.30 7.96
N ARG A 321 -15.62 -13.67 7.38
CA ARG A 321 -16.55 -14.33 6.45
C ARG A 321 -15.91 -14.67 5.09
N LEU A 322 -14.67 -14.25 4.86
CA LEU A 322 -13.97 -14.44 3.59
C LEU A 322 -13.16 -15.75 3.55
N GLY A 323 -13.09 -16.49 4.66
CA GLY A 323 -12.34 -17.73 4.77
C GLY A 323 -12.46 -18.37 6.16
N GLU A 324 -11.62 -19.35 6.41
CA GLU A 324 -11.49 -20.02 7.70
C GLU A 324 -10.82 -19.08 8.74
N THR A 325 -11.05 -19.37 10.01
CA THR A 325 -10.41 -18.65 11.13
C THR A 325 -9.76 -19.64 12.08
N VAL A 326 -8.58 -19.30 12.61
CA VAL A 326 -7.83 -20.07 13.60
C VAL A 326 -7.37 -19.17 14.74
N THR A 327 -7.28 -19.73 15.94
CA THR A 327 -6.80 -19.04 17.15
C THR A 327 -5.48 -19.62 17.66
N THR A 328 -5.13 -20.86 17.25
CA THR A 328 -3.92 -21.55 17.66
C THR A 328 -3.16 -22.15 16.47
N PRO A 329 -1.82 -22.31 16.56
CA PRO A 329 -1.03 -22.95 15.50
C PRO A 329 -1.48 -24.36 15.13
N ASN A 330 -1.96 -25.14 16.08
CA ASN A 330 -2.40 -26.53 15.87
C ASN A 330 -3.62 -26.65 14.95
N GLU A 331 -4.42 -25.60 14.83
CA GLU A 331 -5.61 -25.58 13.98
C GLU A 331 -5.27 -25.32 12.49
N VAL A 332 -4.07 -24.77 12.23
CA VAL A 332 -3.70 -24.22 10.91
C VAL A 332 -3.83 -25.25 9.79
N LEU A 333 -3.21 -26.43 9.93
CA LEU A 333 -3.25 -27.46 8.87
C LEU A 333 -4.68 -27.93 8.57
N GLY A 334 -5.52 -28.05 9.60
CA GLY A 334 -6.95 -28.36 9.44
C GLY A 334 -7.69 -27.28 8.66
N ALA A 335 -7.49 -26.03 9.04
CA ALA A 335 -8.11 -24.88 8.39
C ALA A 335 -7.64 -24.70 6.94
N LEU A 336 -6.35 -24.88 6.64
CA LEU A 336 -5.84 -24.83 5.25
C LEU A 336 -6.52 -25.85 4.34
N ARG A 337 -6.76 -27.06 4.84
CA ARG A 337 -7.47 -28.11 4.09
C ARG A 337 -8.93 -27.73 3.86
N ARG A 338 -9.66 -27.30 4.90
CA ARG A 338 -11.05 -26.84 4.78
C ARG A 338 -11.16 -25.62 3.86
N ALA A 339 -10.32 -24.61 4.04
CA ALA A 339 -10.30 -23.42 3.20
C ALA A 339 -10.14 -23.77 1.70
N THR A 340 -9.36 -24.79 1.39
CA THR A 340 -9.16 -25.25 0.02
C THR A 340 -10.36 -26.04 -0.49
N ALA A 341 -10.86 -27.01 0.30
CA ALA A 341 -11.98 -27.87 -0.09
C ALA A 341 -13.30 -27.08 -0.24
N ASP A 342 -13.54 -26.17 0.69
CA ASP A 342 -14.79 -25.43 0.83
C ASP A 342 -14.72 -24.00 0.26
N HIS A 343 -13.68 -23.68 -0.53
CA HIS A 343 -13.49 -22.31 -1.08
C HIS A 343 -14.72 -21.80 -1.83
N GLY A 344 -15.50 -22.70 -2.44
CA GLY A 344 -16.74 -22.34 -3.13
C GLY A 344 -17.71 -21.53 -2.27
N LEU A 345 -17.74 -21.77 -0.95
CA LEU A 345 -18.62 -21.06 0.01
C LEU A 345 -18.24 -19.57 0.18
N TYR A 346 -16.96 -19.25 0.04
CA TYR A 346 -16.42 -17.90 0.28
C TYR A 346 -16.31 -17.04 -0.97
N LYS A 347 -16.27 -17.68 -2.15
CA LYS A 347 -15.90 -17.05 -3.42
C LYS A 347 -16.80 -15.88 -3.84
N ALA A 348 -18.11 -15.98 -3.61
CA ALA A 348 -19.05 -14.92 -3.95
C ALA A 348 -18.79 -13.66 -3.07
N MET A 349 -18.68 -13.87 -1.75
CA MET A 349 -18.42 -12.80 -0.80
C MET A 349 -17.01 -12.16 -0.98
N GLN A 350 -16.01 -12.96 -1.34
CA GLN A 350 -14.68 -12.44 -1.67
C GLN A 350 -14.73 -11.48 -2.87
N ARG A 351 -15.49 -11.82 -3.92
CA ARG A 351 -15.69 -10.97 -5.09
C ARG A 351 -16.42 -9.67 -4.74
N GLU A 352 -17.50 -9.79 -4.00
CA GLU A 352 -18.28 -8.62 -3.55
C GLU A 352 -17.43 -7.67 -2.70
N THR A 353 -16.72 -8.22 -1.72
CA THR A 353 -15.82 -7.45 -0.85
C THR A 353 -14.71 -6.75 -1.66
N MET A 354 -14.14 -7.45 -2.63
CA MET A 354 -13.12 -6.89 -3.51
C MET A 354 -13.68 -5.76 -4.39
N MET A 355 -14.85 -5.97 -5.01
CA MET A 355 -15.52 -4.96 -5.84
C MET A 355 -15.87 -3.71 -5.02
N ASP A 356 -16.31 -3.86 -3.79
CA ASP A 356 -16.62 -2.74 -2.90
C ASP A 356 -15.36 -1.99 -2.44
N ALA A 357 -14.28 -2.71 -2.17
CA ALA A 357 -13.04 -2.12 -1.65
C ALA A 357 -12.15 -1.50 -2.73
N VAL A 358 -12.10 -2.06 -3.93
CA VAL A 358 -11.14 -1.71 -4.98
C VAL A 358 -11.82 -1.37 -6.32
N GLY A 359 -13.03 -1.86 -6.55
CA GLY A 359 -13.70 -1.80 -7.85
C GLY A 359 -13.16 -2.84 -8.83
N ASP A 360 -13.32 -2.57 -10.12
CA ASP A 360 -12.72 -3.42 -11.14
C ASP A 360 -11.20 -3.24 -11.16
N PHE A 361 -10.47 -4.28 -10.78
CA PHE A 361 -9.00 -4.24 -10.73
C PHE A 361 -8.33 -4.13 -12.11
N ARG A 362 -9.08 -4.28 -13.20
CA ARG A 362 -8.64 -4.06 -14.58
C ARG A 362 -8.85 -2.61 -15.04
N SER A 363 -9.56 -1.83 -14.24
CA SER A 363 -9.80 -0.40 -14.52
C SER A 363 -8.46 0.34 -14.70
N PRO A 364 -8.35 1.26 -15.67
CA PRO A 364 -7.17 2.10 -15.86
C PRO A 364 -7.10 3.19 -14.78
N ALA A 365 -6.95 2.79 -13.52
CA ALA A 365 -7.00 3.68 -12.36
C ALA A 365 -5.97 4.82 -12.41
N ASP A 366 -4.86 4.62 -13.09
CA ASP A 366 -3.85 5.64 -13.35
C ASP A 366 -4.33 6.74 -14.31
N GLU A 367 -5.05 6.37 -15.38
CA GLU A 367 -5.66 7.33 -16.31
C GLU A 367 -6.88 8.01 -15.65
N ASN A 368 -7.72 7.24 -14.93
CA ASN A 368 -8.85 7.81 -14.19
C ASN A 368 -8.39 8.87 -13.18
N ALA A 369 -7.28 8.59 -12.47
CA ALA A 369 -6.68 9.55 -11.56
C ALA A 369 -6.16 10.80 -12.29
N ALA A 370 -5.47 10.61 -13.41
CA ALA A 370 -4.95 11.71 -14.22
C ALA A 370 -6.10 12.62 -14.71
N ASP A 371 -7.15 12.04 -15.26
CA ASP A 371 -8.33 12.78 -15.74
C ASP A 371 -9.07 13.50 -14.60
N SER A 372 -9.23 12.84 -13.43
CA SER A 372 -9.83 13.46 -12.24
C SER A 372 -9.02 14.65 -11.72
N ILE A 373 -7.69 14.57 -11.75
CA ILE A 373 -6.81 15.69 -11.38
C ILE A 373 -6.98 16.86 -12.35
N LEU A 374 -7.02 16.60 -13.65
CA LEU A 374 -7.20 17.66 -14.65
C LEU A 374 -8.57 18.33 -14.53
N GLN A 375 -9.64 17.55 -14.41
CA GLN A 375 -11.01 18.10 -14.18
C GLN A 375 -11.08 18.96 -12.92
N PHE A 376 -10.44 18.52 -11.84
CA PHE A 376 -10.35 19.31 -10.61
C PHE A 376 -9.62 20.64 -10.81
N LEU A 377 -8.53 20.67 -11.58
CA LEU A 377 -7.76 21.87 -11.87
C LEU A 377 -8.53 22.83 -12.81
N ASP A 378 -9.20 22.29 -13.82
CA ASP A 378 -10.03 23.07 -14.74
C ASP A 378 -11.18 23.76 -14.00
N ALA A 379 -11.91 23.03 -13.15
CA ALA A 379 -12.99 23.59 -12.35
C ALA A 379 -12.53 24.71 -11.40
N ARG A 380 -11.28 24.65 -10.91
CA ARG A 380 -10.70 25.71 -10.05
C ARG A 380 -10.24 26.93 -10.86
N SER A 381 -9.70 26.72 -12.05
CA SER A 381 -9.25 27.82 -12.92
C SER A 381 -10.43 28.69 -13.37
N VAL A 382 -11.58 28.09 -13.71
CA VAL A 382 -12.81 28.81 -14.04
C VAL A 382 -13.28 29.70 -12.89
N ARG A 383 -13.28 29.16 -11.65
CA ARG A 383 -13.70 29.93 -10.45
C ARG A 383 -12.76 31.08 -10.10
N SER A 384 -11.47 30.97 -10.42
CA SER A 384 -10.48 32.03 -10.15
C SER A 384 -10.42 33.08 -11.24
N GLY A 385 -10.95 32.84 -12.44
CA GLY A 385 -11.03 33.79 -13.55
C GLY A 385 -12.32 34.61 -13.56
N THR A 386 -13.30 34.27 -12.71
CA THR A 386 -14.59 35.00 -12.58
C THR A 386 -14.63 35.91 -11.35
N SER A 387 -13.52 36.09 -10.64
CA SER A 387 -13.32 37.06 -9.55
C SER A 387 -12.25 38.07 -9.98
#